data_278c430172f9565a3f5783a1d3e86d02
#
_entry.id   278c430172f9565a3f5783a1d3e86d02
#
_cell.length_a   1.000
_cell.length_b   1.000
_cell.length_c   1.000
_cell.angle_alpha   90.00
_cell.angle_beta   90.00
_cell.angle_gamma   90.00
#
_symmetry.space_group_name_H-M   'P 1'
#
loop_
_entity.id
_entity.type
_entity.pdbx_description
1 polymer ?
#
loop_
_entity_poly.entity_id
_entity_poly.type
_entity_poly.pdbx_seq_one_letter_code
_entity_poly.pdbx_strand_id
1 'polypeptide(L)'
;MRGMLARYTVILLAFTLLLSMGGAYATWIYANGDVEDVSIDVPLGLNEFTFPLFTVTYMIGDDVYLTEYHYDPSADYTVIGAPSGYADFKRWVNANGVAVATIPRTNVNDYILYATWLNKYTINFIDVKGDLVYGEEFTEGTSSLSSAGQKIVDEWLKNENLAENTNHIYVSWSAYKISGATSDIIVRPVYDYKGYLKMVPVYEEPDDGVVDYYKVVAVDTLPADVTVPGDIGDVPVRVIERITNEDGESDWDNYENTVTKITIEENIERLEWNSLAWTPKLSEVNLPNSLNYMDKNVFSRNDFLGNDKKKLTIHFNGTMQEWKTILANSNSDWDGGLKEGTVIYCTNGYFKLEKPNIFSSLSWKEYPN
;
A
#
# COMPACT_ATOMS: atom_id res chain seq x y z
N MET A 1 49.41 -4.35 -13.46
CA MET A 1 50.47 -5.08 -12.75
C MET A 1 50.00 -6.38 -12.08
N ARG A 2 48.82 -6.47 -11.44
CA ARG A 2 48.34 -7.73 -10.82
C ARG A 2 48.03 -8.86 -11.81
N GLY A 3 47.50 -8.57 -13.00
CA GLY A 3 47.22 -9.60 -14.02
C GLY A 3 48.49 -10.24 -14.63
N MET A 4 49.56 -9.50 -14.67
CA MET A 4 50.87 -10.02 -15.13
C MET A 4 51.49 -11.02 -14.14
N LEU A 5 51.35 -10.74 -12.84
CA LEU A 5 51.86 -11.64 -11.80
C LEU A 5 51.15 -13.01 -11.80
N ALA A 6 49.82 -13.04 -12.00
CA ALA A 6 49.05 -14.29 -12.04
C ALA A 6 49.48 -15.18 -13.21
N ARG A 7 49.76 -14.59 -14.40
CA ARG A 7 50.26 -15.33 -15.57
C ARG A 7 51.64 -15.93 -15.32
N TYR A 8 52.53 -15.21 -14.65
CA TYR A 8 53.84 -15.74 -14.31
C TYR A 8 53.78 -16.87 -13.28
N THR A 9 52.82 -16.85 -12.35
CA THR A 9 52.63 -17.90 -11.36
C THR A 9 52.16 -19.22 -12.01
N VAL A 10 51.24 -19.16 -12.95
CA VAL A 10 50.73 -20.34 -13.68
C VAL A 10 51.81 -20.93 -14.56
N ILE A 11 52.58 -20.10 -15.26
CA ILE A 11 53.72 -20.56 -16.08
C ILE A 11 54.77 -21.19 -15.19
N LEU A 12 55.07 -20.63 -14.01
CA LEU A 12 56.04 -21.20 -13.08
C LEU A 12 55.58 -22.53 -12.49
N LEU A 13 54.26 -22.69 -12.21
CA LEU A 13 53.69 -23.94 -11.71
C LEU A 13 53.75 -25.05 -12.77
N ALA A 14 53.42 -24.73 -14.02
CA ALA A 14 53.52 -25.66 -15.14
C ALA A 14 54.98 -26.12 -15.36
N PHE A 15 55.93 -25.23 -15.20
CA PHE A 15 57.36 -25.52 -15.32
C PHE A 15 57.86 -26.39 -14.17
N THR A 16 57.41 -26.17 -12.95
CA THR A 16 57.76 -26.98 -11.76
C THR A 16 57.18 -28.41 -11.89
N LEU A 17 55.98 -28.57 -12.47
CA LEU A 17 55.37 -29.87 -12.71
C LEU A 17 56.13 -30.68 -13.78
N LEU A 18 56.61 -30.01 -14.83
CA LEU A 18 57.44 -30.64 -15.88
C LEU A 18 58.83 -31.09 -15.37
N LEU A 19 59.42 -30.33 -14.47
CA LEU A 19 60.70 -30.69 -13.82
C LEU A 19 60.60 -31.89 -12.87
N SER A 20 59.41 -32.11 -12.26
CA SER A 20 59.14 -33.23 -11.36
C SER A 20 58.93 -34.58 -12.08
N MET A 21 58.73 -34.58 -13.39
CA MET A 21 58.43 -35.77 -14.20
C MET A 21 59.61 -36.32 -14.99
N GLY A 22 60.81 -35.92 -14.68
CA GLY A 22 62.01 -36.60 -15.17
C GLY A 22 62.63 -36.09 -16.48
N GLY A 23 63.47 -35.11 -16.37
CA GLY A 23 64.60 -35.01 -17.22
C GLY A 23 64.49 -34.31 -18.56
N ALA A 24 63.76 -33.28 -18.71
CA ALA A 24 63.88 -32.42 -19.90
C ALA A 24 64.33 -31.00 -19.49
N TYR A 25 65.43 -30.58 -20.02
CA TYR A 25 65.96 -29.22 -19.84
C TYR A 25 65.37 -28.33 -20.94
N ALA A 26 64.58 -27.33 -20.58
CA ALA A 26 64.19 -26.27 -21.47
C ALA A 26 64.94 -24.99 -21.13
N THR A 27 65.66 -24.43 -22.06
CA THR A 27 66.37 -23.17 -21.92
C THR A 27 65.50 -22.06 -22.44
N TRP A 28 65.17 -21.12 -21.58
CA TRP A 28 64.43 -19.92 -21.97
C TRP A 28 65.36 -18.85 -22.49
N ILE A 29 65.12 -18.42 -23.71
CA ILE A 29 65.74 -17.23 -24.25
C ILE A 29 64.77 -16.09 -24.20
N TYR A 30 65.03 -15.09 -23.41
CA TYR A 30 64.26 -13.86 -23.33
C TYR A 30 64.63 -12.96 -24.50
N ALA A 31 63.80 -12.82 -25.49
CA ALA A 31 63.92 -11.79 -26.50
C ALA A 31 62.91 -10.67 -26.25
N ASN A 32 63.38 -9.44 -26.32
CA ASN A 32 62.68 -8.20 -26.02
C ASN A 32 61.24 -8.13 -26.56
N GLY A 33 60.29 -8.13 -25.65
CA GLY A 33 59.09 -7.33 -25.73
C GLY A 33 57.85 -7.90 -26.46
N ASP A 34 57.95 -8.88 -27.34
CA ASP A 34 56.83 -9.49 -28.02
C ASP A 34 56.73 -10.98 -27.69
N VAL A 35 55.59 -11.43 -27.20
CA VAL A 35 55.33 -12.86 -26.99
C VAL A 35 54.86 -13.41 -28.34
N GLU A 36 55.79 -13.92 -29.11
CA GLU A 36 55.43 -14.79 -30.24
C GLU A 36 55.04 -16.17 -29.69
N ASP A 37 54.09 -16.83 -30.34
CA ASP A 37 53.65 -18.19 -30.03
C ASP A 37 54.86 -19.13 -29.94
N VAL A 38 55.22 -19.57 -28.75
CA VAL A 38 56.28 -20.52 -28.54
C VAL A 38 55.67 -21.91 -28.55
N SER A 39 55.75 -22.62 -29.66
CA SER A 39 55.47 -24.06 -29.68
C SER A 39 56.71 -24.82 -29.16
N ILE A 40 56.51 -25.52 -28.07
CA ILE A 40 57.55 -26.42 -27.51
C ILE A 40 57.24 -27.83 -28.02
N ASP A 41 58.05 -28.33 -28.92
CA ASP A 41 57.96 -29.72 -29.38
C ASP A 41 58.55 -30.63 -28.29
N VAL A 42 57.68 -31.23 -27.47
CA VAL A 42 58.11 -32.15 -26.41
C VAL A 42 58.08 -33.58 -26.99
N PRO A 43 59.21 -34.29 -26.98
CA PRO A 43 59.32 -35.62 -27.60
C PRO A 43 58.56 -36.75 -26.91
N LEU A 44 57.61 -36.41 -26.04
CA LEU A 44 56.74 -37.33 -25.30
C LEU A 44 55.32 -37.44 -25.87
N GLY A 45 55.06 -36.97 -27.09
CA GLY A 45 53.74 -37.12 -27.72
C GLY A 45 52.60 -36.31 -27.08
N LEU A 46 52.94 -35.27 -26.29
CA LEU A 46 52.01 -34.30 -25.80
C LEU A 46 51.83 -33.25 -26.91
N ASN A 47 50.75 -33.34 -27.63
CA ASN A 47 50.36 -32.36 -28.62
C ASN A 47 50.02 -31.04 -27.92
N GLU A 48 50.55 -29.97 -28.43
CA GLU A 48 50.29 -28.57 -28.20
C GLU A 48 49.63 -28.17 -26.86
N PHE A 49 50.42 -27.44 -26.03
CA PHE A 49 49.81 -26.75 -24.89
C PHE A 49 49.03 -25.54 -25.40
N THR A 50 47.72 -25.66 -25.44
CA THR A 50 46.83 -24.52 -25.72
C THR A 50 46.55 -23.75 -24.45
N PHE A 51 46.93 -22.47 -24.43
CA PHE A 51 46.53 -21.58 -23.34
C PHE A 51 45.12 -21.10 -23.57
N PRO A 52 44.27 -20.95 -22.52
CA PRO A 52 42.96 -20.39 -22.67
C PRO A 52 43.06 -18.94 -23.15
N LEU A 53 42.14 -18.54 -24.01
CA LEU A 53 42.00 -17.17 -24.47
C LEU A 53 41.66 -16.24 -23.30
N PHE A 54 40.78 -16.72 -22.43
CA PHE A 54 40.43 -16.06 -21.18
C PHE A 54 39.83 -17.08 -20.19
N THR A 55 39.76 -16.68 -18.93
CA THR A 55 39.08 -17.43 -17.87
C THR A 55 37.81 -16.74 -17.45
N VAL A 56 36.80 -17.53 -17.02
CA VAL A 56 35.56 -17.04 -16.43
C VAL A 56 35.48 -17.62 -15.02
N THR A 57 35.61 -16.77 -14.03
CA THR A 57 35.49 -17.15 -12.63
C THR A 57 34.08 -16.74 -12.12
N TYR A 58 33.35 -17.70 -11.64
CA TYR A 58 32.01 -17.53 -11.07
C TYR A 58 32.11 -17.44 -9.57
N MET A 59 31.50 -16.39 -8.99
CA MET A 59 31.56 -16.10 -7.56
C MET A 59 30.16 -16.22 -6.95
N ILE A 60 30.06 -16.88 -5.80
CA ILE A 60 28.89 -16.89 -4.95
C ILE A 60 29.28 -16.26 -3.61
N GLY A 61 28.81 -15.04 -3.37
CA GLY A 61 29.39 -14.22 -2.29
C GLY A 61 30.85 -13.96 -2.55
N ASP A 62 31.72 -14.27 -1.56
CA ASP A 62 33.17 -14.13 -1.64
C ASP A 62 33.87 -15.40 -2.10
N ASP A 63 33.14 -16.49 -2.32
CA ASP A 63 33.70 -17.79 -2.67
C ASP A 63 33.70 -18.04 -4.19
N VAL A 64 34.73 -18.68 -4.70
CA VAL A 64 34.79 -19.18 -6.07
C VAL A 64 33.90 -20.41 -6.18
N TYR A 65 32.85 -20.30 -6.95
CA TYR A 65 31.96 -21.43 -7.27
C TYR A 65 32.55 -22.33 -8.36
N LEU A 66 33.04 -21.71 -9.44
CA LEU A 66 33.59 -22.41 -10.60
C LEU A 66 34.56 -21.49 -11.34
N THR A 67 35.56 -22.07 -11.95
CA THR A 67 36.38 -21.38 -12.95
C THR A 67 36.39 -22.21 -14.23
N GLU A 68 36.02 -21.61 -15.34
CA GLU A 68 36.05 -22.19 -16.66
C GLU A 68 37.06 -21.50 -17.56
N TYR A 69 37.57 -22.26 -18.52
CA TYR A 69 38.61 -21.82 -19.44
C TYR A 69 38.07 -21.86 -20.86
N HIS A 70 38.15 -20.74 -21.56
CA HIS A 70 37.73 -20.65 -22.94
C HIS A 70 38.92 -20.77 -23.90
N TYR A 71 38.84 -21.72 -24.82
CA TYR A 71 39.92 -22.06 -25.78
C TYR A 71 39.51 -21.80 -27.22
N ASP A 72 38.21 -21.69 -27.53
CA ASP A 72 37.72 -21.60 -28.89
C ASP A 72 37.64 -20.15 -29.38
N PRO A 73 38.51 -19.73 -30.31
CA PRO A 73 38.48 -18.37 -30.85
C PRO A 73 37.34 -18.15 -31.88
N SER A 74 36.64 -19.21 -32.27
CA SER A 74 35.59 -19.14 -33.28
C SER A 74 34.18 -18.90 -32.74
N ALA A 75 34.00 -19.15 -31.44
CA ALA A 75 32.68 -19.05 -30.79
C ALA A 75 32.64 -18.06 -29.60
N ASP A 76 31.55 -17.42 -29.42
CA ASP A 76 31.26 -16.67 -28.22
C ASP A 76 31.10 -17.63 -27.03
N TYR A 77 31.59 -17.25 -25.86
CA TYR A 77 31.42 -18.04 -24.65
C TYR A 77 30.04 -17.82 -24.06
N THR A 78 29.27 -18.89 -23.87
CA THR A 78 27.99 -18.83 -23.18
C THR A 78 28.18 -19.02 -21.68
N VAL A 79 27.74 -18.03 -20.90
CA VAL A 79 27.79 -18.07 -19.44
C VAL A 79 26.90 -19.19 -18.92
N ILE A 80 27.38 -19.94 -17.93
CA ILE A 80 26.60 -21.04 -17.33
C ILE A 80 25.26 -20.57 -16.76
N GLY A 81 24.31 -21.47 -16.72
CA GLY A 81 22.99 -21.24 -16.10
C GLY A 81 23.06 -21.11 -14.56
N ALA A 82 21.93 -21.35 -13.93
CA ALA A 82 21.85 -21.34 -12.46
C ALA A 82 22.80 -22.37 -11.84
N PRO A 83 23.55 -21.99 -10.79
CA PRO A 83 24.40 -22.94 -10.06
C PRO A 83 23.52 -23.99 -9.36
N SER A 84 24.01 -25.23 -9.29
CA SER A 84 23.28 -26.33 -8.68
C SER A 84 23.03 -26.06 -7.19
N GLY A 85 21.80 -26.29 -6.72
CA GLY A 85 21.40 -26.08 -5.32
C GLY A 85 20.94 -24.67 -4.98
N TYR A 86 20.92 -23.75 -5.94
CA TYR A 86 20.54 -22.36 -5.70
C TYR A 86 19.26 -22.00 -6.48
N ALA A 87 18.11 -22.33 -5.89
CA ALA A 87 16.79 -22.10 -6.52
C ALA A 87 16.47 -20.63 -6.76
N ASP A 88 16.98 -19.74 -5.89
CA ASP A 88 16.71 -18.30 -5.95
C ASP A 88 17.69 -17.54 -6.84
N PHE A 89 18.49 -18.25 -7.65
CA PHE A 89 19.44 -17.62 -8.58
C PHE A 89 18.70 -16.79 -9.62
N LYS A 90 19.14 -15.53 -9.77
CA LYS A 90 18.56 -14.61 -10.75
C LYS A 90 19.38 -14.56 -12.03
N ARG A 91 20.66 -14.23 -11.91
CA ARG A 91 21.60 -14.12 -13.05
C ARG A 91 23.02 -13.88 -12.60
N TRP A 92 23.94 -14.05 -13.52
CA TRP A 92 25.32 -13.62 -13.38
C TRP A 92 25.50 -12.15 -13.79
N VAL A 93 26.28 -11.39 -13.03
CA VAL A 93 26.62 -9.98 -13.30
C VAL A 93 28.13 -9.78 -13.21
N ASN A 94 28.65 -8.79 -13.93
CA ASN A 94 30.05 -8.36 -13.75
C ASN A 94 30.21 -7.47 -12.49
N ALA A 95 31.42 -7.02 -12.21
CA ALA A 95 31.75 -6.17 -11.06
C ALA A 95 30.95 -4.82 -11.04
N ASN A 96 30.40 -4.40 -12.17
CA ASN A 96 29.57 -3.20 -12.28
C ASN A 96 28.06 -3.49 -12.15
N GLY A 97 27.66 -4.72 -11.82
CA GLY A 97 26.26 -5.15 -11.70
C GLY A 97 25.56 -5.36 -13.04
N VAL A 98 26.26 -5.35 -14.16
CA VAL A 98 25.69 -5.57 -15.49
C VAL A 98 25.56 -7.06 -15.76
N ALA A 99 24.35 -7.48 -16.19
CA ALA A 99 24.08 -8.88 -16.53
C ALA A 99 24.94 -9.34 -17.71
N VAL A 100 25.49 -10.55 -17.60
CA VAL A 100 26.34 -11.17 -18.62
C VAL A 100 25.75 -12.55 -18.94
N ALA A 101 25.27 -12.73 -20.16
CA ALA A 101 24.80 -14.03 -20.67
C ALA A 101 25.79 -14.66 -21.66
N THR A 102 26.54 -13.82 -22.37
CA THR A 102 27.56 -14.23 -23.33
C THR A 102 28.78 -13.31 -23.23
N ILE A 103 29.96 -13.86 -23.48
CA ILE A 103 31.19 -13.12 -23.61
C ILE A 103 31.65 -13.26 -25.08
N PRO A 104 31.87 -12.14 -25.78
CA PRO A 104 32.26 -12.17 -27.19
C PRO A 104 33.56 -12.88 -27.38
N ARG A 105 33.73 -13.65 -28.45
CA ARG A 105 34.94 -14.34 -28.86
C ARG A 105 36.15 -13.42 -29.07
N THR A 106 35.90 -12.14 -29.30
CA THR A 106 36.94 -11.11 -29.44
C THR A 106 37.55 -10.67 -28.11
N ASN A 107 36.98 -11.15 -27.00
CA ASN A 107 37.47 -10.80 -25.67
C ASN A 107 38.79 -11.56 -25.39
N VAL A 108 39.72 -10.85 -24.78
CA VAL A 108 41.04 -11.36 -24.36
C VAL A 108 41.30 -11.17 -22.86
N ASN A 109 40.32 -10.74 -22.11
CA ASN A 109 40.43 -10.47 -20.68
C ASN A 109 39.68 -11.51 -19.87
N ASP A 110 40.20 -11.86 -18.72
CA ASP A 110 39.51 -12.70 -17.77
C ASP A 110 38.26 -12.00 -17.21
N TYR A 111 37.22 -12.79 -16.94
CA TYR A 111 35.95 -12.33 -16.38
C TYR A 111 35.80 -12.88 -14.97
N ILE A 112 35.28 -12.02 -14.10
CA ILE A 112 34.75 -12.42 -12.80
C ILE A 112 33.25 -12.08 -12.80
N LEU A 113 32.44 -13.11 -12.62
CA LEU A 113 30.98 -13.00 -12.60
C LEU A 113 30.46 -13.33 -11.22
N TYR A 114 29.55 -12.52 -10.73
CA TYR A 114 28.92 -12.65 -9.42
C TYR A 114 27.49 -13.10 -9.56
N ALA A 115 27.08 -14.08 -8.75
CA ALA A 115 25.68 -14.50 -8.66
C ALA A 115 24.83 -13.39 -8.05
N THR A 116 23.67 -13.19 -8.62
CA THR A 116 22.61 -12.37 -8.01
C THR A 116 21.38 -13.22 -7.74
N TRP A 117 20.58 -12.80 -6.78
CA TRP A 117 19.47 -13.55 -6.23
C TRP A 117 18.14 -12.84 -6.51
N LEU A 118 17.07 -13.61 -6.60
CA LEU A 118 15.72 -13.07 -6.58
C LEU A 118 15.46 -12.47 -5.21
N ASN A 119 14.86 -11.30 -5.19
CA ASN A 119 14.42 -10.70 -3.94
C ASN A 119 13.30 -11.53 -3.32
N LYS A 120 13.24 -11.57 -2.00
CA LYS A 120 12.16 -12.18 -1.23
C LYS A 120 11.37 -11.11 -0.53
N TYR A 121 10.08 -11.29 -0.54
CA TYR A 121 9.10 -10.40 0.06
C TYR A 121 8.07 -11.22 0.83
N THR A 122 7.33 -10.58 1.71
CA THR A 122 6.20 -11.20 2.41
C THR A 122 4.89 -10.58 1.97
N ILE A 123 3.82 -11.36 1.96
CA ILE A 123 2.46 -10.87 1.94
C ILE A 123 1.77 -11.27 3.23
N ASN A 124 1.23 -10.30 3.95
CA ASN A 124 0.59 -10.49 5.24
C ASN A 124 -0.85 -10.02 5.17
N PHE A 125 -1.78 -10.93 5.40
CA PHE A 125 -3.19 -10.65 5.61
C PHE A 125 -3.39 -10.44 7.10
N ILE A 126 -3.81 -9.24 7.47
CA ILE A 126 -4.04 -8.86 8.87
C ILE A 126 -5.52 -8.51 9.05
N ASP A 127 -6.05 -8.79 10.23
CA ASP A 127 -7.41 -8.40 10.58
C ASP A 127 -7.49 -6.91 10.96
N VAL A 128 -8.67 -6.45 11.36
CA VAL A 128 -8.92 -5.07 11.78
C VAL A 128 -8.12 -4.64 13.01
N LYS A 129 -7.75 -5.59 13.87
CA LYS A 129 -6.97 -5.32 15.07
C LYS A 129 -5.48 -5.29 14.79
N GLY A 130 -5.08 -5.64 13.56
CA GLY A 130 -3.70 -5.78 13.15
C GLY A 130 -3.11 -7.18 13.44
N ASP A 131 -3.95 -8.15 13.86
CA ASP A 131 -3.51 -9.51 14.09
C ASP A 131 -3.31 -10.24 12.77
N LEU A 132 -2.24 -11.03 12.69
CA LEU A 132 -1.91 -11.79 11.48
C LEU A 132 -2.90 -12.93 11.26
N VAL A 133 -3.65 -12.88 10.18
CA VAL A 133 -4.53 -13.96 9.71
C VAL A 133 -3.74 -14.99 8.93
N TYR A 134 -2.90 -14.54 8.01
CA TYR A 134 -2.05 -15.37 7.18
C TYR A 134 -0.84 -14.59 6.66
N GLY A 135 0.32 -15.24 6.61
CA GLY A 135 1.53 -14.67 6.03
C GLY A 135 2.24 -15.70 5.14
N GLU A 136 2.74 -15.24 4.00
CA GLU A 136 3.48 -16.08 3.05
C GLU A 136 4.69 -15.32 2.49
N GLU A 137 5.86 -16.00 2.48
CA GLU A 137 7.03 -15.48 1.77
C GLU A 137 6.91 -15.84 0.29
N PHE A 138 7.22 -14.89 -0.59
CA PHE A 138 7.28 -15.11 -2.02
C PHE A 138 8.53 -14.50 -2.63
N THR A 139 9.00 -15.07 -3.74
CA THR A 139 10.16 -14.57 -4.49
C THR A 139 9.73 -13.65 -5.62
N GLU A 140 10.63 -12.77 -6.02
CA GLU A 140 10.48 -11.91 -7.21
C GLU A 140 10.05 -12.75 -8.42
N GLY A 141 8.96 -12.32 -9.08
CA GLY A 141 8.37 -13.05 -10.22
C GLY A 141 7.20 -13.97 -9.86
N THR A 142 6.91 -14.18 -8.57
CA THR A 142 5.66 -14.85 -8.15
C THR A 142 4.46 -14.02 -8.59
N SER A 143 3.39 -14.66 -9.06
CA SER A 143 2.22 -13.97 -9.60
C SER A 143 0.97 -14.07 -8.74
N SER A 144 0.92 -15.01 -7.80
CA SER A 144 -0.26 -15.28 -6.97
C SER A 144 0.14 -15.93 -5.65
N LEU A 145 -0.76 -15.90 -4.68
CA LEU A 145 -0.65 -16.72 -3.46
C LEU A 145 -0.55 -18.21 -3.80
N SER A 146 0.02 -18.97 -2.88
CA SER A 146 -0.10 -20.42 -2.91
C SER A 146 -1.58 -20.84 -2.80
N SER A 147 -1.92 -22.01 -3.36
CA SER A 147 -3.29 -22.53 -3.24
C SER A 147 -3.71 -22.77 -1.78
N ALA A 148 -2.76 -23.06 -0.91
CA ALA A 148 -3.01 -23.20 0.52
C ALA A 148 -3.31 -21.85 1.18
N GLY A 149 -2.53 -20.82 0.84
CA GLY A 149 -2.75 -19.46 1.35
C GLY A 149 -4.09 -18.89 0.89
N GLN A 150 -4.40 -19.02 -0.40
CA GLN A 150 -5.69 -18.56 -0.93
C GLN A 150 -6.88 -19.21 -0.18
N LYS A 151 -6.80 -20.49 0.08
CA LYS A 151 -7.83 -21.20 0.84
C LYS A 151 -8.00 -20.66 2.26
N ILE A 152 -6.89 -20.38 2.96
CA ILE A 152 -6.93 -19.86 4.34
C ILE A 152 -7.62 -18.50 4.39
N VAL A 153 -7.25 -17.57 3.51
CA VAL A 153 -7.83 -16.21 3.49
C VAL A 153 -9.30 -16.21 3.08
N ASP A 154 -9.70 -17.12 2.16
CA ASP A 154 -11.10 -17.26 1.76
C ASP A 154 -11.96 -17.89 2.89
N GLU A 155 -11.42 -18.86 3.61
CA GLU A 155 -12.11 -19.47 4.76
C GLU A 155 -12.25 -18.48 5.93
N TRP A 156 -11.24 -17.62 6.15
CA TRP A 156 -11.32 -16.60 7.18
C TRP A 156 -12.47 -15.61 6.90
N LEU A 157 -12.54 -15.03 5.71
CA LEU A 157 -13.64 -14.13 5.30
C LEU A 157 -15.02 -14.77 5.50
N LYS A 158 -15.14 -16.05 5.17
CA LYS A 158 -16.38 -16.79 5.34
C LYS A 158 -16.74 -16.97 6.81
N ASN A 159 -15.77 -17.28 7.66
CA ASN A 159 -16.01 -17.49 9.09
C ASN A 159 -16.37 -16.20 9.81
N GLU A 160 -15.70 -15.08 9.49
CA GLU A 160 -16.03 -13.77 10.06
C GLU A 160 -17.43 -13.31 9.69
N ASN A 161 -17.90 -13.57 8.47
CA ASN A 161 -19.27 -13.25 8.05
C ASN A 161 -20.34 -14.12 8.76
N LEU A 162 -19.95 -15.24 9.36
CA LEU A 162 -20.84 -16.06 10.17
C LEU A 162 -20.88 -15.61 11.64
N ALA A 163 -19.92 -14.79 12.07
CA ALA A 163 -19.94 -14.19 13.39
C ALA A 163 -21.14 -13.23 13.53
N GLU A 164 -21.77 -13.18 14.70
CA GLU A 164 -22.84 -12.23 14.99
C GLU A 164 -22.26 -10.81 15.08
N ASN A 165 -22.01 -10.23 13.95
CA ASN A 165 -21.59 -8.86 13.85
C ASN A 165 -22.78 -7.95 13.54
N THR A 166 -22.82 -6.80 14.17
CA THR A 166 -24.02 -6.00 14.25
C THR A 166 -24.22 -5.07 13.06
N ASN A 167 -23.16 -4.50 12.49
CA ASN A 167 -23.31 -3.40 11.53
C ASN A 167 -22.58 -3.58 10.19
N HIS A 168 -21.76 -4.60 10.00
CA HIS A 168 -20.99 -4.79 8.77
C HIS A 168 -20.83 -6.24 8.33
N ILE A 169 -20.44 -6.43 7.09
CA ILE A 169 -19.99 -7.70 6.51
C ILE A 169 -18.64 -7.51 5.86
N TYR A 170 -17.81 -8.53 5.92
CA TYR A 170 -16.60 -8.60 5.11
C TYR A 170 -16.96 -8.95 3.67
N VAL A 171 -16.57 -8.13 2.72
CA VAL A 171 -16.86 -8.36 1.30
C VAL A 171 -15.66 -8.87 0.53
N SER A 172 -14.46 -8.42 0.87
CA SER A 172 -13.23 -8.81 0.21
C SER A 172 -12.01 -8.45 1.08
N TRP A 173 -10.84 -8.85 0.62
CA TRP A 173 -9.59 -8.25 1.03
C TRP A 173 -9.31 -7.00 0.19
N SER A 174 -8.55 -6.04 0.73
CA SER A 174 -8.07 -4.89 -0.03
C SER A 174 -7.33 -5.36 -1.29
N ALA A 175 -7.32 -4.52 -2.31
CA ALA A 175 -6.62 -4.87 -3.55
C ALA A 175 -5.13 -5.09 -3.28
N TYR A 176 -4.59 -6.20 -3.76
CA TYR A 176 -3.17 -6.50 -3.67
C TYR A 176 -2.66 -7.09 -4.98
N LYS A 177 -1.36 -6.92 -5.22
CA LYS A 177 -0.72 -7.43 -6.42
C LYS A 177 0.65 -8.00 -6.07
N ILE A 178 0.80 -9.31 -6.17
CA ILE A 178 2.06 -10.01 -5.95
C ILE A 178 2.98 -9.86 -7.16
N SER A 179 2.41 -9.95 -8.38
CA SER A 179 3.20 -9.83 -9.61
C SER A 179 3.83 -8.45 -9.74
N GLY A 180 5.16 -8.44 -9.76
CA GLY A 180 5.95 -7.21 -9.86
C GLY A 180 6.09 -6.43 -8.56
N ALA A 181 5.76 -7.03 -7.43
CA ALA A 181 6.02 -6.43 -6.13
C ALA A 181 7.52 -6.18 -5.91
N THR A 182 7.83 -5.05 -5.29
CA THR A 182 9.20 -4.60 -4.96
C THR A 182 9.39 -4.38 -3.47
N SER A 183 8.38 -4.71 -2.66
CA SER A 183 8.37 -4.60 -1.19
C SER A 183 7.39 -5.63 -0.61
N ASP A 184 7.37 -5.74 0.70
CA ASP A 184 6.36 -6.48 1.43
C ASP A 184 4.97 -5.89 1.20
N ILE A 185 3.95 -6.75 1.23
CA ILE A 185 2.55 -6.40 0.99
C ILE A 185 1.76 -6.63 2.27
N ILE A 186 0.99 -5.64 2.68
CA ILE A 186 0.01 -5.77 3.77
C ILE A 186 -1.38 -5.68 3.16
N VAL A 187 -2.22 -6.67 3.46
CA VAL A 187 -3.58 -6.80 2.96
C VAL A 187 -4.56 -6.75 4.13
N ARG A 188 -5.58 -5.91 4.03
CA ARG A 188 -6.59 -5.71 5.07
C ARG A 188 -7.97 -6.10 4.56
N PRO A 189 -8.91 -6.50 5.46
CA PRO A 189 -10.27 -6.78 5.05
C PRO A 189 -11.01 -5.49 4.66
N VAL A 190 -11.88 -5.60 3.68
CA VAL A 190 -12.81 -4.55 3.25
C VAL A 190 -14.19 -4.92 3.72
N TYR A 191 -14.88 -3.96 4.30
CA TYR A 191 -16.21 -4.13 4.86
C TYR A 191 -17.27 -3.44 4.02
N ASP A 192 -18.49 -3.93 4.13
CA ASP A 192 -19.68 -3.23 3.68
C ASP A 192 -20.64 -3.05 4.87
N TYR A 193 -21.34 -1.93 4.93
CA TYR A 193 -22.27 -1.62 5.99
C TYR A 193 -23.59 -2.36 5.79
N LYS A 194 -24.10 -3.00 6.84
CA LYS A 194 -25.38 -3.73 6.81
C LYS A 194 -26.61 -2.86 7.03
N GLY A 195 -26.45 -1.58 7.21
CA GLY A 195 -27.55 -0.69 7.50
C GLY A 195 -28.16 -0.05 6.25
N TYR A 196 -28.95 0.96 6.50
CA TYR A 196 -29.68 1.75 5.48
C TYR A 196 -28.84 2.90 4.89
N LEU A 197 -27.65 3.16 5.41
CA LEU A 197 -26.75 4.20 4.90
C LEU A 197 -25.81 3.62 3.84
N LYS A 198 -25.43 4.44 2.90
CA LYS A 198 -24.39 4.10 1.93
C LYS A 198 -23.05 4.63 2.42
N MET A 199 -22.11 3.74 2.62
CA MET A 199 -20.75 4.05 3.06
C MET A 199 -19.80 3.91 1.89
N VAL A 200 -18.92 4.88 1.71
CA VAL A 200 -17.90 4.88 0.65
C VAL A 200 -16.53 4.90 1.29
N PRO A 201 -15.66 3.92 1.00
CA PRO A 201 -14.31 3.91 1.51
C PRO A 201 -13.49 5.06 0.90
N VAL A 202 -12.64 5.67 1.71
CA VAL A 202 -11.69 6.69 1.31
C VAL A 202 -10.28 6.18 1.55
N TYR A 203 -9.43 6.37 0.56
CA TYR A 203 -8.03 5.98 0.56
C TYR A 203 -7.20 7.27 0.46
N GLU A 204 -6.48 7.63 1.53
CA GLU A 204 -5.60 8.82 1.54
C GLU A 204 -4.33 8.53 0.73
N GLU A 205 -3.86 7.26 0.77
CA GLU A 205 -2.79 6.75 -0.07
C GLU A 205 -3.36 5.66 -1.01
N PRO A 206 -3.76 6.00 -2.24
CA PRO A 206 -4.49 5.08 -3.13
C PRO A 206 -3.75 3.80 -3.48
N ASP A 207 -2.42 3.81 -3.36
CA ASP A 207 -1.57 2.71 -3.81
C ASP A 207 -1.38 1.60 -2.75
N ASP A 208 -1.76 1.84 -1.50
CA ASP A 208 -1.60 0.86 -0.42
C ASP A 208 -2.84 -0.06 -0.24
N GLY A 209 -3.96 0.31 -0.85
CA GLY A 209 -5.22 -0.44 -0.79
C GLY A 209 -5.85 -0.48 0.61
N VAL A 210 -5.38 0.36 1.53
CA VAL A 210 -5.90 0.46 2.90
C VAL A 210 -7.01 1.49 2.94
N VAL A 211 -8.15 1.13 3.53
CA VAL A 211 -9.24 2.08 3.79
C VAL A 211 -8.88 2.90 5.03
N ASP A 212 -8.64 4.19 4.85
CA ASP A 212 -8.31 5.09 5.96
C ASP A 212 -9.54 5.47 6.76
N TYR A 213 -10.65 5.72 6.08
CA TYR A 213 -11.93 5.98 6.70
C TYR A 213 -13.09 5.78 5.72
N TYR A 214 -14.31 5.74 6.25
CA TYR A 214 -15.52 5.78 5.46
C TYR A 214 -16.14 7.18 5.49
N LYS A 215 -16.80 7.54 4.39
CA LYS A 215 -17.74 8.66 4.33
C LYS A 215 -19.14 8.18 4.05
N VAL A 216 -20.12 8.87 4.66
CA VAL A 216 -21.54 8.67 4.39
C VAL A 216 -21.93 9.46 3.16
N VAL A 217 -22.54 8.78 2.21
CA VAL A 217 -23.16 9.41 1.04
C VAL A 217 -24.65 9.12 1.01
N ALA A 218 -25.38 9.84 0.17
CA ALA A 218 -26.82 9.78 0.10
C ALA A 218 -27.40 8.39 -0.20
N VAL A 219 -28.56 8.10 0.38
CA VAL A 219 -29.36 6.88 0.16
C VAL A 219 -30.82 7.20 -0.17
N ASP A 220 -31.52 6.23 -0.74
CA ASP A 220 -32.87 6.41 -1.25
C ASP A 220 -33.96 6.29 -0.18
N THR A 221 -33.72 5.66 0.94
CA THR A 221 -34.74 5.47 1.98
C THR A 221 -34.10 5.47 3.36
N LEU A 222 -34.62 6.32 4.25
CA LEU A 222 -34.18 6.43 5.63
C LEU A 222 -35.31 6.11 6.61
N PRO A 223 -35.01 5.48 7.76
CA PRO A 223 -35.98 5.33 8.84
C PRO A 223 -36.28 6.67 9.53
N ALA A 224 -37.25 6.68 10.40
CA ALA A 224 -37.59 7.89 11.20
C ALA A 224 -36.44 8.29 12.13
N ASP A 225 -35.77 7.31 12.71
CA ASP A 225 -34.60 7.47 13.58
C ASP A 225 -33.38 6.92 12.84
N VAL A 226 -32.47 7.83 12.46
CA VAL A 226 -31.23 7.54 11.74
C VAL A 226 -30.08 7.51 12.73
N THR A 227 -29.34 6.43 12.74
CA THR A 227 -28.04 6.37 13.42
C THR A 227 -26.93 6.27 12.38
N VAL A 228 -25.98 7.19 12.42
CA VAL A 228 -24.74 7.15 11.65
C VAL A 228 -23.67 6.56 12.55
N PRO A 229 -23.18 5.34 12.25
CA PRO A 229 -22.18 4.69 13.08
C PRO A 229 -20.84 5.42 12.99
N GLY A 230 -20.08 5.38 14.08
CA GLY A 230 -18.75 5.98 14.16
C GLY A 230 -17.66 5.14 13.50
N ASP A 231 -17.93 3.86 13.25
CA ASP A 231 -17.00 2.93 12.61
C ASP A 231 -17.73 1.85 11.83
N ILE A 232 -16.98 1.21 10.94
CA ILE A 232 -17.37 0.00 10.24
C ILE A 232 -16.21 -0.97 10.35
N GLY A 233 -16.33 -1.99 11.21
CA GLY A 233 -15.27 -2.95 11.42
C GLY A 233 -13.96 -2.32 11.89
N ASP A 234 -14.03 -1.44 12.90
CA ASP A 234 -12.90 -0.66 13.44
C ASP A 234 -12.27 0.36 12.48
N VAL A 235 -12.77 0.49 11.25
CA VAL A 235 -12.40 1.59 10.35
C VAL A 235 -13.31 2.78 10.62
N PRO A 236 -12.79 3.96 10.97
CA PRO A 236 -13.63 5.09 11.37
C PRO A 236 -14.50 5.61 10.23
N VAL A 237 -15.68 6.08 10.56
CA VAL A 237 -16.49 6.93 9.68
C VAL A 237 -16.20 8.37 10.07
N ARG A 238 -15.59 9.16 9.18
CA ARG A 238 -15.14 10.52 9.53
C ARG A 238 -15.99 11.63 8.96
N VAL A 239 -16.64 11.39 7.84
CA VAL A 239 -17.29 12.44 7.06
C VAL A 239 -18.72 12.07 6.74
N ILE A 240 -19.64 12.99 6.97
CA ILE A 240 -20.98 12.95 6.38
C ILE A 240 -21.00 13.94 5.22
N GLU A 241 -20.91 13.40 4.00
CA GLU A 241 -20.99 14.22 2.80
C GLU A 241 -22.44 14.65 2.54
N ARG A 242 -23.34 13.69 2.59
CA ARG A 242 -24.79 13.93 2.48
C ARG A 242 -25.55 12.69 2.96
N ILE A 243 -26.67 12.87 3.66
CA ILE A 243 -27.55 11.76 4.06
C ILE A 243 -28.65 11.51 3.01
N THR A 244 -29.00 12.51 2.23
CA THR A 244 -30.07 12.48 1.24
C THR A 244 -29.54 12.43 -0.19
N ASN A 245 -30.34 11.94 -1.14
CA ASN A 245 -29.98 11.56 -2.51
C ASN A 245 -29.07 12.54 -3.28
N GLU A 246 -28.20 11.97 -4.11
CA GLU A 246 -27.12 12.65 -4.86
C GLU A 246 -27.62 13.54 -5.99
N ASP A 247 -28.75 13.20 -6.62
CA ASP A 247 -29.05 13.73 -7.95
C ASP A 247 -29.88 15.00 -7.98
N GLY A 248 -30.35 15.49 -6.84
CA GLY A 248 -31.11 16.75 -6.81
C GLY A 248 -32.30 16.77 -7.76
N GLU A 249 -32.57 15.67 -8.44
CA GLU A 249 -33.66 15.53 -9.42
C GLU A 249 -34.69 14.52 -8.94
N SER A 250 -35.83 15.02 -8.66
CA SER A 250 -37.15 14.47 -8.92
C SER A 250 -37.85 13.54 -7.96
N ASP A 251 -37.30 12.97 -6.92
CA ASP A 251 -38.14 12.22 -5.97
C ASP A 251 -38.20 12.86 -4.58
N TRP A 252 -38.40 14.17 -4.58
CA TRP A 252 -38.62 15.02 -3.41
C TRP A 252 -39.74 14.55 -2.50
N ASP A 253 -40.70 13.85 -3.07
CA ASP A 253 -41.93 13.41 -2.37
C ASP A 253 -41.67 12.21 -1.43
N ASN A 254 -40.59 11.45 -1.62
CA ASN A 254 -40.31 10.24 -0.84
C ASN A 254 -39.46 10.45 0.41
N TYR A 255 -38.54 11.45 0.41
CA TYR A 255 -37.65 11.75 1.55
C TYR A 255 -38.31 12.60 2.62
N GLU A 256 -39.26 13.39 2.20
CA GLU A 256 -39.80 14.51 2.97
C GLU A 256 -40.43 14.12 4.31
N ASN A 257 -40.66 12.85 4.54
CA ASN A 257 -41.63 12.52 5.55
C ASN A 257 -41.20 11.57 6.66
N THR A 258 -40.00 11.05 6.68
CA THR A 258 -39.61 9.99 7.60
C THR A 258 -38.70 10.43 8.72
N VAL A 259 -37.59 11.10 8.43
CA VAL A 259 -36.54 11.37 9.42
C VAL A 259 -36.97 12.39 10.46
N THR A 260 -37.09 11.97 11.70
CA THR A 260 -37.40 12.82 12.87
C THR A 260 -36.22 13.03 13.80
N LYS A 261 -35.31 12.09 13.82
CA LYS A 261 -34.11 12.09 14.68
C LYS A 261 -32.91 11.58 13.92
N ILE A 262 -31.74 12.23 14.16
CA ILE A 262 -30.43 11.77 13.68
C ILE A 262 -29.50 11.67 14.88
N THR A 263 -28.88 10.51 15.04
CA THR A 263 -27.80 10.29 15.99
C THR A 263 -26.50 10.03 15.23
N ILE A 264 -25.49 10.84 15.49
CA ILE A 264 -24.17 10.74 14.91
C ILE A 264 -23.24 10.26 16.02
N GLU A 265 -22.61 9.11 15.81
CA GLU A 265 -21.70 8.51 16.80
C GLU A 265 -20.29 9.11 16.74
N GLU A 266 -19.44 8.79 17.73
CA GLU A 266 -18.06 9.27 17.79
C GLU A 266 -17.25 8.82 16.56
N ASN A 267 -16.10 9.46 16.32
CA ASN A 267 -15.19 9.39 15.17
C ASN A 267 -15.63 10.24 13.96
N ILE A 268 -16.89 10.68 13.89
CA ILE A 268 -17.31 11.59 12.83
C ILE A 268 -16.81 13.00 13.14
N GLU A 269 -15.99 13.52 12.23
CA GLU A 269 -15.24 14.76 12.39
C GLU A 269 -15.85 15.90 11.57
N ARG A 270 -16.53 15.59 10.46
CA ARG A 270 -16.95 16.61 9.49
C ARG A 270 -18.37 16.39 8.98
N LEU A 271 -19.12 17.50 8.96
CA LEU A 271 -20.40 17.61 8.27
C LEU A 271 -20.23 18.52 7.06
N GLU A 272 -20.32 17.96 5.86
CA GLU A 272 -20.13 18.70 4.62
C GLU A 272 -21.38 19.49 4.21
N TRP A 273 -21.29 20.21 3.11
CA TRP A 273 -22.34 21.07 2.59
C TRP A 273 -23.67 20.33 2.42
N ASN A 274 -24.74 20.85 3.03
CA ASN A 274 -26.07 20.25 3.02
C ASN A 274 -26.14 18.82 3.60
N SER A 275 -25.19 18.41 4.44
CA SER A 275 -25.09 17.00 4.87
C SER A 275 -26.35 16.47 5.57
N LEU A 276 -27.05 17.28 6.35
CA LEU A 276 -28.31 16.93 7.03
C LEU A 276 -29.52 17.72 6.49
N ALA A 277 -29.39 18.29 5.31
CA ALA A 277 -30.46 19.01 4.63
C ALA A 277 -31.58 18.07 4.15
N TRP A 278 -32.69 18.64 3.69
CA TRP A 278 -33.82 17.91 3.12
C TRP A 278 -34.55 16.93 4.07
N THR A 279 -34.51 17.20 5.35
CA THR A 279 -35.17 16.42 6.38
C THR A 279 -36.21 17.24 7.12
N PRO A 280 -37.37 17.55 6.51
CA PRO A 280 -38.37 18.55 7.01
C PRO A 280 -38.96 18.17 8.36
N LYS A 281 -39.08 16.91 8.71
CA LYS A 281 -39.60 16.43 10.00
C LYS A 281 -38.51 16.30 11.08
N LEU A 282 -37.21 16.48 10.74
CA LEU A 282 -36.17 16.42 11.69
C LEU A 282 -36.38 17.43 12.84
N SER A 283 -36.38 16.93 14.05
CA SER A 283 -36.62 17.70 15.26
C SER A 283 -35.50 17.56 16.27
N GLU A 284 -34.73 16.47 16.18
CA GLU A 284 -33.64 16.15 17.11
C GLU A 284 -32.39 15.69 16.39
N VAL A 285 -31.24 16.19 16.81
CA VAL A 285 -29.92 15.76 16.32
C VAL A 285 -28.98 15.57 17.50
N ASN A 286 -28.34 14.40 17.57
CA ASN A 286 -27.28 14.13 18.53
C ASN A 286 -25.92 14.17 17.80
N LEU A 287 -25.01 15.02 18.25
CA LEU A 287 -23.70 15.26 17.67
C LEU A 287 -22.59 14.74 18.58
N PRO A 288 -21.57 14.09 18.05
CA PRO A 288 -20.44 13.57 18.83
C PRO A 288 -19.45 14.68 19.24
N ASN A 289 -18.64 14.38 20.24
CA ASN A 289 -17.55 15.28 20.65
C ASN A 289 -16.36 15.27 19.66
N SER A 290 -16.25 14.25 18.81
CA SER A 290 -15.27 14.15 17.73
C SER A 290 -15.47 15.17 16.60
N LEU A 291 -16.66 15.75 16.49
CA LEU A 291 -16.98 16.74 15.45
C LEU A 291 -16.08 17.96 15.58
N ASN A 292 -15.44 18.38 14.49
CA ASN A 292 -14.51 19.51 14.45
C ASN A 292 -14.81 20.53 13.35
N TYR A 293 -15.72 20.20 12.41
CA TYR A 293 -16.05 21.09 11.30
C TYR A 293 -17.49 20.88 10.80
N MET A 294 -18.15 21.97 10.51
CA MET A 294 -19.44 22.02 9.80
C MET A 294 -19.32 22.98 8.61
N ASP A 295 -19.68 22.49 7.44
CA ASP A 295 -19.71 23.32 6.25
C ASP A 295 -21.03 24.14 6.20
N LYS A 296 -21.18 24.89 5.16
CA LYS A 296 -22.32 25.75 4.90
C LYS A 296 -23.62 24.95 4.76
N ASN A 297 -24.68 25.48 5.35
CA ASN A 297 -26.03 24.97 5.17
C ASN A 297 -26.27 23.51 5.65
N VAL A 298 -25.56 23.04 6.65
CA VAL A 298 -25.71 21.67 7.16
C VAL A 298 -27.18 21.28 7.38
N PHE A 299 -28.00 22.19 7.87
CA PHE A 299 -29.40 21.96 8.19
C PHE A 299 -30.38 22.64 7.22
N SER A 300 -29.93 23.13 6.09
CA SER A 300 -30.77 23.94 5.23
C SER A 300 -31.67 23.13 4.30
N ARG A 301 -32.57 23.85 3.63
CA ARG A 301 -33.48 23.34 2.60
C ARG A 301 -34.41 22.18 3.07
N ASN A 302 -35.46 22.56 3.77
CA ASN A 302 -36.45 21.63 4.28
C ASN A 302 -37.80 21.78 3.62
N ASP A 303 -37.91 22.76 2.73
CA ASP A 303 -39.02 22.87 1.80
C ASP A 303 -38.55 23.39 0.43
N PHE A 304 -39.33 23.03 -0.61
CA PHE A 304 -39.10 23.46 -1.99
C PHE A 304 -39.15 24.99 -2.17
N LEU A 305 -39.79 25.69 -1.27
CA LEU A 305 -40.02 27.13 -1.35
C LEU A 305 -39.05 27.96 -0.50
N GLY A 306 -38.18 27.32 0.28
CA GLY A 306 -37.15 28.00 1.09
C GLY A 306 -37.71 28.80 2.27
N ASN A 307 -38.94 28.60 2.66
CA ASN A 307 -39.61 29.38 3.70
C ASN A 307 -39.66 28.71 5.06
N ASP A 308 -39.50 27.38 5.14
CA ASP A 308 -39.63 26.65 6.40
C ASP A 308 -38.27 26.36 7.05
N LYS A 309 -37.82 27.35 7.80
CA LYS A 309 -36.73 27.13 8.77
C LYS A 309 -37.24 26.18 9.87
N LYS A 310 -36.35 25.27 10.32
CA LYS A 310 -36.63 24.29 11.37
C LYS A 310 -36.30 24.84 12.75
N LYS A 311 -37.06 24.40 13.72
CA LYS A 311 -36.67 24.45 15.12
C LYS A 311 -36.11 23.07 15.49
N LEU A 312 -34.84 22.99 15.79
CA LEU A 312 -34.17 21.77 16.18
C LEU A 312 -33.80 21.78 17.67
N THR A 313 -33.78 20.61 18.25
CA THR A 313 -33.07 20.30 19.47
C THR A 313 -31.78 19.57 19.08
N ILE A 314 -30.66 20.19 19.36
CA ILE A 314 -29.33 19.61 19.07
C ILE A 314 -28.70 19.26 20.41
N HIS A 315 -28.25 18.02 20.56
CA HIS A 315 -27.49 17.54 21.70
C HIS A 315 -26.04 17.33 21.25
N PHE A 316 -25.16 18.14 21.77
CA PHE A 316 -23.73 18.01 21.52
C PHE A 316 -23.07 17.33 22.73
N ASN A 317 -22.34 16.25 22.51
CA ASN A 317 -21.71 15.42 23.55
C ASN A 317 -20.43 16.04 24.16
N GLY A 318 -20.22 17.32 23.96
CA GLY A 318 -19.11 18.11 24.49
C GLY A 318 -19.56 19.30 25.31
N THR A 319 -18.59 20.12 25.71
CA THR A 319 -18.80 21.36 26.47
C THR A 319 -19.15 22.53 25.55
N MET A 320 -19.66 23.59 26.10
CA MET A 320 -19.88 24.86 25.38
C MET A 320 -18.59 25.45 24.80
N GLN A 321 -17.45 25.22 25.43
CA GLN A 321 -16.17 25.70 24.89
C GLN A 321 -15.71 24.90 23.68
N GLU A 322 -15.88 23.58 23.71
CA GLU A 322 -15.60 22.72 22.56
C GLU A 322 -16.52 23.07 21.38
N TRP A 323 -17.81 23.30 21.65
CA TRP A 323 -18.72 23.78 20.62
C TRP A 323 -18.25 25.08 19.95
N LYS A 324 -17.81 26.07 20.75
CA LYS A 324 -17.23 27.31 20.21
C LYS A 324 -16.00 27.07 19.34
N THR A 325 -15.18 26.10 19.72
CA THR A 325 -14.01 25.72 18.92
C THR A 325 -14.42 25.15 17.57
N ILE A 326 -15.43 24.27 17.55
CA ILE A 326 -16.01 23.75 16.31
C ILE A 326 -16.49 24.90 15.43
N LEU A 327 -17.26 25.85 16.00
CA LEU A 327 -17.78 27.00 15.25
C LEU A 327 -16.68 27.89 14.69
N ALA A 328 -15.59 28.06 15.40
CA ALA A 328 -14.45 28.85 14.94
C ALA A 328 -13.76 28.22 13.72
N ASN A 329 -13.83 26.89 13.58
CA ASN A 329 -13.29 26.13 12.47
C ASN A 329 -14.29 25.97 11.32
N SER A 330 -15.59 26.18 11.60
CA SER A 330 -16.69 25.89 10.68
C SER A 330 -17.01 27.07 9.76
N ASN A 331 -17.78 26.79 8.73
CA ASN A 331 -18.31 27.83 7.86
C ASN A 331 -19.30 28.72 8.62
N SER A 332 -19.29 30.03 8.39
CA SER A 332 -20.16 30.97 9.08
C SER A 332 -21.65 30.73 8.84
N ASP A 333 -22.00 30.09 7.75
CA ASP A 333 -23.38 29.82 7.32
C ASP A 333 -23.83 28.38 7.64
N TRP A 334 -23.15 27.67 8.57
CA TRP A 334 -23.47 26.27 8.93
C TRP A 334 -24.90 26.09 9.42
N ASP A 335 -25.44 27.09 10.14
CA ASP A 335 -26.77 27.10 10.73
C ASP A 335 -27.86 27.61 9.78
N GLY A 336 -27.53 27.79 8.51
CA GLY A 336 -28.51 28.14 7.49
C GLY A 336 -29.70 27.18 7.50
N GLY A 337 -30.94 27.70 7.60
CA GLY A 337 -32.15 26.88 7.72
C GLY A 337 -32.67 26.67 9.15
N LEU A 338 -31.94 27.09 10.18
CA LEU A 338 -32.43 27.06 11.56
C LEU A 338 -33.29 28.29 11.88
N LYS A 339 -34.31 28.13 12.76
CA LYS A 339 -35.18 29.20 13.20
C LYS A 339 -35.07 29.49 14.68
N GLU A 340 -35.63 30.62 15.06
CA GLU A 340 -35.78 31.04 16.45
C GLU A 340 -36.32 29.92 17.34
N GLY A 341 -35.67 29.75 18.50
CA GLY A 341 -36.03 28.72 19.48
C GLY A 341 -35.30 27.39 19.25
N THR A 342 -34.41 27.27 18.26
CA THR A 342 -33.46 26.14 18.18
C THR A 342 -32.54 26.19 19.38
N VAL A 343 -32.27 25.03 19.98
CA VAL A 343 -31.40 24.89 21.18
C VAL A 343 -30.31 23.88 20.91
N ILE A 344 -29.11 24.20 21.37
CA ILE A 344 -27.94 23.30 21.38
C ILE A 344 -27.59 23.03 22.83
N TYR A 345 -27.85 21.82 23.29
CA TYR A 345 -27.47 21.37 24.62
C TYR A 345 -26.04 20.85 24.61
N CYS A 346 -25.22 21.35 25.50
CA CYS A 346 -23.87 20.88 25.80
C CYS A 346 -23.83 20.30 27.22
N THR A 347 -22.76 19.63 27.59
CA THR A 347 -22.62 18.99 28.92
C THR A 347 -22.64 19.97 30.07
N ASN A 348 -22.30 21.24 29.83
CA ASN A 348 -22.20 22.30 30.89
C ASN A 348 -23.04 23.56 30.59
N GLY A 349 -24.08 23.43 29.79
CA GLY A 349 -24.97 24.55 29.46
C GLY A 349 -25.62 24.37 28.09
N TYR A 350 -26.18 25.44 27.55
CA TYR A 350 -26.79 25.40 26.23
C TYR A 350 -26.68 26.74 25.48
N PHE A 351 -26.83 26.67 24.17
CA PHE A 351 -27.02 27.81 23.29
C PHE A 351 -28.47 27.82 22.79
N LYS A 352 -29.05 29.00 22.66
CA LYS A 352 -30.38 29.15 22.10
C LYS A 352 -30.36 30.23 21.03
N LEU A 353 -30.99 29.92 19.88
CA LEU A 353 -31.13 30.87 18.80
C LEU A 353 -32.32 31.78 19.09
N GLU A 354 -32.07 33.03 19.36
CA GLU A 354 -33.03 34.00 19.76
C GLU A 354 -32.96 35.28 18.94
N LYS A 355 -34.09 35.96 18.88
CA LYS A 355 -34.21 37.29 18.32
C LYS A 355 -34.30 38.29 19.46
N PRO A 356 -33.23 39.05 19.76
CA PRO A 356 -33.21 39.96 20.91
C PRO A 356 -34.34 40.99 20.92
N ASN A 357 -34.78 41.42 19.74
CA ASN A 357 -35.96 42.24 19.54
C ASN A 357 -36.50 42.09 18.12
N ILE A 358 -37.66 42.68 17.82
CA ILE A 358 -38.36 42.54 16.51
C ILE A 358 -37.55 43.11 15.32
N PHE A 359 -36.56 43.94 15.58
CA PHE A 359 -35.71 44.57 14.55
C PHE A 359 -34.33 43.96 14.45
N SER A 360 -33.98 42.96 15.29
CA SER A 360 -32.72 42.30 15.30
C SER A 360 -32.66 41.09 14.42
N SER A 361 -31.50 40.75 13.91
CA SER A 361 -31.18 39.43 13.34
C SER A 361 -31.20 38.34 14.42
N LEU A 362 -31.39 37.09 14.03
CA LEU A 362 -31.20 35.94 14.91
C LEU A 362 -29.72 35.87 15.38
N SER A 363 -29.57 35.55 16.65
CA SER A 363 -28.24 35.33 17.24
C SER A 363 -28.27 34.23 18.29
N TRP A 364 -27.15 33.54 18.45
CA TRP A 364 -26.98 32.52 19.46
C TRP A 364 -26.69 33.17 20.82
N LYS A 365 -27.46 32.81 21.82
CA LYS A 365 -27.29 33.26 23.21
C LYS A 365 -26.89 32.09 24.09
N GLU A 366 -25.93 32.34 24.98
CA GLU A 366 -25.33 31.36 25.88
C GLU A 366 -26.06 31.31 27.23
N TYR A 367 -26.25 30.09 27.73
CA TYR A 367 -26.83 29.82 29.03
C TYR A 367 -25.99 28.74 29.73
N PRO A 368 -24.90 29.13 30.43
CA PRO A 368 -24.11 28.17 31.19
C PRO A 368 -24.91 27.66 32.40
N ASN A 369 -24.68 26.42 32.79
CA ASN A 369 -25.24 25.77 33.96
C ASN A 369 -24.56 26.30 35.24
#